data_9e37199961ef7d213379f97a610000c7
#
_entry.id   9e37199961ef7d213379f97a610000c7
#
_cell.length_a   1.000
_cell.length_b   1.000
_cell.length_c   1.000
_cell.angle_alpha   90.00
_cell.angle_beta   90.00
_cell.angle_gamma   90.00
#
_symmetry.space_group_name_H-M   'P 1'
#
loop_
_entity.id
_entity.type
_entity.pdbx_description
1 polymer ?
#
loop_
_entity_poly.entity_id
_entity_poly.type
_entity_poly.pdbx_seq_one_letter_code
_entity_poly.pdbx_strand_id
1 'polypeptide(L)'
;MLKGPFLDRNWMGQNEDYASSDIVMLGMPFDGTVSYRSGSRFAPEQIRLASWGLEDYSPRFDKHLEDVNFHDVGDLEFPLGNTYKSLDLIEENVEQIYKDGKRVFGIGGEHLVTLPEIKAVAKFYKDLAIVHFD
;
A
#
# COMPACT_ATOMS: atom_id res chain seq x y z
N MET A 1 2.70 -9.85 12.95
CA MET A 1 1.66 -8.84 13.29
C MET A 1 2.12 -7.49 12.75
N LEU A 2 1.29 -6.83 11.96
CA LEU A 2 1.57 -5.48 11.43
C LEU A 2 1.84 -4.49 12.57
N LYS A 3 2.72 -3.53 12.34
CA LYS A 3 3.16 -2.57 13.35
C LYS A 3 2.62 -1.17 13.05
N GLY A 4 2.07 -0.54 14.06
CA GLY A 4 1.58 0.83 14.05
C GLY A 4 0.05 0.92 14.07
N PRO A 5 -0.47 2.09 14.39
CA PRO A 5 -1.86 2.41 14.18
C PRO A 5 -2.13 2.59 12.68
N PHE A 6 -3.31 2.20 12.24
CA PHE A 6 -3.81 2.38 10.88
C PHE A 6 -5.07 3.24 10.92
N LEU A 7 -5.19 4.18 9.99
CA LEU A 7 -6.42 4.93 9.80
C LEU A 7 -7.43 4.05 9.05
N ASP A 8 -8.59 3.84 9.66
CA ASP A 8 -9.65 2.98 9.13
C ASP A 8 -10.45 3.71 8.04
N ARG A 9 -9.96 3.66 6.81
CA ARG A 9 -10.66 4.15 5.63
C ARG A 9 -10.38 3.20 4.48
N ASN A 10 -11.38 2.42 4.12
CA ASN A 10 -11.22 1.32 3.21
C ASN A 10 -11.51 1.69 1.76
N TRP A 11 -10.82 1.02 0.85
CA TRP A 11 -11.13 1.00 -0.57
C TRP A 11 -12.54 0.40 -0.78
N MET A 12 -13.25 0.88 -1.80
CA MET A 12 -14.53 0.28 -2.19
C MET A 12 -14.37 -1.23 -2.48
N GLY A 13 -15.41 -2.02 -2.16
CA GLY A 13 -15.42 -3.44 -2.49
C GLY A 13 -14.47 -4.32 -1.68
N GLN A 14 -13.85 -3.80 -0.60
CA GLN A 14 -13.14 -4.67 0.33
C GLN A 14 -14.09 -5.77 0.83
N ASN A 15 -13.70 -7.02 0.66
CA ASN A 15 -14.57 -8.17 0.90
C ASN A 15 -14.02 -9.18 1.89
N GLU A 16 -12.74 -9.07 2.27
CA GLU A 16 -12.08 -10.08 3.10
C GLU A 16 -11.42 -9.48 4.33
N ASP A 17 -11.34 -10.31 5.39
CA ASP A 17 -10.49 -10.01 6.53
C ASP A 17 -9.00 -10.23 6.19
N TYR A 18 -8.11 -9.60 6.94
CA TYR A 18 -6.66 -9.77 6.74
C TYR A 18 -6.24 -11.25 6.69
N ALA A 19 -6.83 -12.11 7.53
CA ALA A 19 -6.44 -13.52 7.60
C ALA A 19 -6.74 -14.29 6.31
N SER A 20 -7.88 -14.01 5.66
CA SER A 20 -8.37 -14.70 4.46
C SER A 20 -7.93 -14.05 3.15
N SER A 21 -7.46 -12.81 3.17
CA SER A 21 -7.05 -12.09 1.97
C SER A 21 -5.74 -12.62 1.34
N ASP A 22 -5.65 -12.54 0.02
CA ASP A 22 -4.42 -12.83 -0.75
C ASP A 22 -3.58 -11.57 -0.97
N ILE A 23 -4.26 -10.42 -1.05
CA ILE A 23 -3.67 -9.12 -1.31
C ILE A 23 -3.98 -8.19 -0.14
N VAL A 24 -2.97 -7.46 0.31
CA VAL A 24 -3.09 -6.42 1.34
C VAL A 24 -2.81 -5.07 0.73
N MET A 25 -3.80 -4.20 0.75
CA MET A 25 -3.63 -2.81 0.37
C MET A 25 -3.09 -2.02 1.55
N LEU A 26 -2.00 -1.28 1.34
CA LEU A 26 -1.28 -0.54 2.35
C LEU A 26 -1.06 0.90 1.90
N GLY A 27 -1.59 1.86 2.63
CA GLY A 27 -1.33 3.28 2.40
C GLY A 27 -0.03 3.75 3.06
N MET A 28 0.76 4.51 2.31
CA MET A 28 2.04 5.05 2.73
C MET A 28 2.06 6.57 2.52
N PRO A 29 1.33 7.36 3.35
CA PRO A 29 1.14 8.80 3.17
C PRO A 29 2.39 9.60 3.54
N PHE A 30 3.48 9.40 2.82
CA PHE A 30 4.78 10.04 3.05
C PHE A 30 5.13 11.04 1.95
N ASP A 31 5.54 12.25 2.33
CA ASP A 31 6.07 13.29 1.43
C ASP A 31 7.15 14.15 2.10
N GLY A 32 7.94 13.52 2.98
CA GLY A 32 8.94 14.20 3.79
C GLY A 32 10.19 14.67 3.04
N THR A 33 10.41 14.20 1.80
CA THR A 33 11.59 14.52 0.99
C THR A 33 11.26 15.08 -0.40
N VAL A 34 10.02 15.52 -0.61
CA VAL A 34 9.63 16.16 -1.88
C VAL A 34 10.44 17.43 -2.15
N SER A 35 10.86 17.59 -3.40
CA SER A 35 11.75 18.70 -3.81
C SER A 35 11.00 19.99 -4.15
N TYR A 36 9.67 19.97 -4.33
CA TYR A 36 8.90 21.15 -4.74
C TYR A 36 7.70 21.38 -3.81
N ARG A 37 6.53 20.86 -4.11
CA ARG A 37 5.32 21.04 -3.29
C ARG A 37 4.98 19.77 -2.54
N SER A 38 4.80 19.87 -1.23
CA SER A 38 4.22 18.81 -0.42
C SER A 38 2.73 18.62 -0.76
N GLY A 39 2.18 17.44 -0.43
CA GLY A 39 0.76 17.12 -0.63
C GLY A 39 0.51 15.71 -1.11
N SER A 40 1.54 15.01 -1.63
CA SER A 40 1.40 13.61 -2.03
C SER A 40 1.04 12.68 -0.86
N ARG A 41 1.30 13.08 0.39
CA ARG A 41 0.81 12.39 1.59
C ARG A 41 -0.70 12.21 1.66
N PHE A 42 -1.47 13.07 0.98
CA PHE A 42 -2.92 12.97 0.95
C PHE A 42 -3.45 12.01 -0.11
N ALA A 43 -2.57 11.52 -0.99
CA ALA A 43 -2.98 10.68 -2.12
C ALA A 43 -3.67 9.37 -1.67
N PRO A 44 -3.17 8.60 -0.70
CA PRO A 44 -3.81 7.35 -0.30
C PRO A 44 -5.28 7.55 0.14
N GLU A 45 -5.54 8.56 0.98
CA GLU A 45 -6.89 8.90 1.41
C GLU A 45 -7.78 9.33 0.23
N GLN A 46 -7.27 10.24 -0.62
CA GLN A 46 -8.05 10.77 -1.74
C GLN A 46 -8.37 9.70 -2.79
N ILE A 47 -7.44 8.78 -3.02
CA ILE A 47 -7.65 7.64 -3.94
C ILE A 47 -8.74 6.71 -3.40
N ARG A 48 -8.73 6.41 -2.08
CA ARG A 48 -9.82 5.62 -1.46
C ARG A 48 -11.17 6.31 -1.55
N LEU A 49 -11.23 7.61 -1.28
CA LEU A 49 -12.48 8.36 -1.43
C LEU A 49 -12.98 8.33 -2.87
N ALA A 50 -12.09 8.50 -3.83
CA ALA A 50 -12.44 8.46 -5.25
C ALA A 50 -12.92 7.07 -5.69
N SER A 51 -12.42 5.99 -5.09
CA SER A 51 -12.80 4.62 -5.45
C SER A 51 -14.30 4.36 -5.33
N TRP A 52 -14.98 4.97 -4.37
CA TRP A 52 -16.42 4.82 -4.18
C TRP A 52 -17.30 5.40 -5.31
N GLY A 53 -16.69 6.15 -6.21
CA GLY A 53 -17.35 6.65 -7.44
C GLY A 53 -17.02 5.85 -8.69
N LEU A 54 -16.28 4.75 -8.56
CA LEU A 54 -15.86 3.93 -9.70
C LEU A 54 -16.80 2.74 -9.90
N GLU A 55 -16.80 2.22 -11.12
CA GLU A 55 -17.44 0.94 -11.45
C GLU A 55 -16.57 -0.21 -10.90
N ASP A 56 -17.21 -1.20 -10.31
CA ASP A 56 -16.54 -2.40 -9.77
C ASP A 56 -16.27 -3.48 -10.82
N TYR A 57 -16.89 -3.35 -12.01
CA TYR A 57 -16.76 -4.30 -13.11
C TYR A 57 -15.79 -3.84 -14.18
N SER A 58 -14.89 -4.72 -14.58
CA SER A 58 -13.97 -4.52 -15.69
C SER A 58 -14.40 -5.29 -16.95
N PRO A 59 -14.96 -4.62 -17.98
CA PRO A 59 -15.35 -5.30 -19.22
C PRO A 59 -14.17 -5.95 -19.96
N ARG A 60 -12.96 -5.41 -19.78
CA ARG A 60 -11.75 -5.94 -20.41
C ARG A 60 -11.36 -7.32 -19.87
N PHE A 61 -11.58 -7.56 -18.59
CA PHE A 61 -11.20 -8.79 -17.91
C PHE A 61 -12.40 -9.68 -17.62
N ASP A 62 -13.63 -9.18 -17.88
CA ASP A 62 -14.90 -9.85 -17.52
C ASP A 62 -14.90 -10.29 -16.05
N LYS A 63 -14.57 -9.32 -15.15
CA LYS A 63 -14.43 -9.56 -13.71
C LYS A 63 -14.96 -8.40 -12.88
N HIS A 64 -15.51 -8.74 -11.74
CA HIS A 64 -15.84 -7.78 -10.69
C HIS A 64 -14.70 -7.65 -9.68
N LEU A 65 -14.65 -6.52 -8.99
CA LEU A 65 -13.67 -6.30 -7.92
C LEU A 65 -13.87 -7.30 -6.77
N GLU A 66 -15.11 -7.71 -6.51
CA GLU A 66 -15.45 -8.74 -5.52
C GLU A 66 -14.87 -10.13 -5.80
N ASP A 67 -14.41 -10.39 -7.05
CA ASP A 67 -13.69 -11.63 -7.42
C ASP A 67 -12.23 -11.62 -6.91
N VAL A 68 -11.77 -10.53 -6.35
CA VAL A 68 -10.40 -10.36 -5.84
C VAL A 68 -10.39 -10.34 -4.31
N ASN A 69 -9.72 -11.32 -3.72
CA ASN A 69 -9.58 -11.41 -2.27
C ASN A 69 -8.56 -10.40 -1.76
N PHE A 70 -9.00 -9.24 -1.30
CA PHE A 70 -8.12 -8.23 -0.76
C PHE A 70 -8.63 -7.62 0.55
N HIS A 71 -7.70 -7.12 1.33
CA HIS A 71 -7.95 -6.38 2.56
C HIS A 71 -7.18 -5.06 2.54
N ASP A 72 -7.87 -3.97 2.84
CA ASP A 72 -7.27 -2.66 3.00
C ASP A 72 -6.98 -2.40 4.48
N VAL A 73 -5.71 -2.40 4.86
CA VAL A 73 -5.31 -2.15 6.25
C VAL A 73 -5.26 -0.67 6.62
N GLY A 74 -5.59 0.21 5.67
CA GLY A 74 -5.53 1.66 5.89
C GLY A 74 -4.13 2.23 5.67
N ASP A 75 -3.89 3.39 6.27
CA ASP A 75 -2.67 4.17 6.12
C ASP A 75 -1.72 3.99 7.31
N LEU A 76 -0.43 3.85 7.03
CA LEU A 76 0.61 3.91 8.05
C LEU A 76 0.69 5.32 8.66
N GLU A 77 0.77 5.39 9.98
CA GLU A 77 1.09 6.64 10.67
C GLU A 77 2.60 6.81 10.79
N PHE A 78 3.13 7.89 10.22
CA PHE A 78 4.56 8.17 10.24
C PHE A 78 4.96 9.15 11.34
N PRO A 79 6.12 8.93 11.98
CA PRO A 79 6.67 9.89 12.92
C PRO A 79 7.11 11.18 12.20
N LEU A 80 6.66 12.32 12.70
CA LEU A 80 6.99 13.62 12.12
C LEU A 80 8.51 13.86 12.14
N GLY A 81 9.05 14.32 11.01
CA GLY A 81 10.43 14.74 10.89
C GLY A 81 11.49 13.62 10.95
N ASN A 82 11.07 12.36 10.90
CA ASN A 82 12.00 11.23 10.92
C ASN A 82 11.81 10.32 9.71
N THR A 83 12.43 10.70 8.60
CA THR A 83 12.37 9.97 7.33
C THR A 83 12.84 8.52 7.47
N TYR A 84 13.96 8.27 8.12
CA TYR A 84 14.51 6.91 8.23
C TYR A 84 13.54 5.97 8.97
N LYS A 85 13.00 6.43 10.10
CA LYS A 85 12.03 5.64 10.85
C LYS A 85 10.73 5.40 10.07
N SER A 86 10.32 6.34 9.23
CA SER A 86 9.18 6.15 8.33
C SER A 86 9.45 5.07 7.29
N LEU A 87 10.64 5.07 6.68
CA LEU A 87 11.04 4.05 5.72
C LEU A 87 11.18 2.67 6.37
N ASP A 88 11.78 2.60 7.56
CA ASP A 88 11.88 1.35 8.32
C ASP A 88 10.49 0.77 8.62
N LEU A 89 9.52 1.62 8.98
CA LEU A 89 8.15 1.20 9.25
C LEU A 89 7.47 0.60 8.01
N ILE A 90 7.69 1.19 6.83
CA ILE A 90 7.20 0.63 5.56
C ILE A 90 7.84 -0.74 5.33
N GLU A 91 9.18 -0.84 5.39
CA GLU A 91 9.90 -2.09 5.15
C GLU A 91 9.43 -3.21 6.09
N GLU A 92 9.27 -2.92 7.39
CA GLU A 92 8.82 -3.90 8.39
C GLU A 92 7.40 -4.40 8.13
N ASN A 93 6.46 -3.52 7.73
CA ASN A 93 5.08 -3.92 7.46
C ASN A 93 4.97 -4.71 6.15
N VAL A 94 5.64 -4.29 5.09
CA VAL A 94 5.69 -5.02 3.83
C VAL A 94 6.31 -6.40 4.03
N GLU A 95 7.43 -6.48 4.74
CA GLU A 95 8.06 -7.75 5.07
C GLU A 95 7.13 -8.68 5.86
N GLN A 96 6.34 -8.13 6.81
CA GLN A 96 5.38 -8.91 7.56
C GLN A 96 4.24 -9.44 6.66
N ILE A 97 3.72 -8.64 5.75
CA ILE A 97 2.70 -9.06 4.78
C ILE A 97 3.20 -10.24 3.94
N TYR A 98 4.44 -10.18 3.46
CA TYR A 98 5.05 -11.29 2.70
C TYR A 98 5.33 -12.52 3.56
N LYS A 99 5.72 -12.37 4.83
CA LYS A 99 5.84 -13.49 5.79
C LYS A 99 4.52 -14.19 6.04
N ASP A 100 3.42 -13.46 6.01
CA ASP A 100 2.07 -13.99 6.16
C ASP A 100 1.55 -14.65 4.86
N GLY A 101 2.40 -14.78 3.83
CA GLY A 101 2.09 -15.41 2.56
C GLY A 101 1.26 -14.58 1.61
N LYS A 102 1.14 -13.28 1.87
CA LYS A 102 0.30 -12.35 1.11
C LYS A 102 1.14 -11.47 0.19
N ARG A 103 0.47 -10.72 -0.68
CA ARG A 103 1.07 -9.71 -1.57
C ARG A 103 0.66 -8.32 -1.12
N VAL A 104 1.54 -7.34 -1.30
CA VAL A 104 1.23 -5.94 -1.02
C VAL A 104 0.74 -5.25 -2.29
N PHE A 105 -0.26 -4.38 -2.14
CA PHE A 105 -0.63 -3.35 -3.07
C PHE A 105 -0.42 -2.00 -2.37
N GLY A 106 0.73 -1.36 -2.61
CA GLY A 106 1.10 -0.10 -1.98
C GLY A 106 0.43 1.10 -2.64
N ILE A 107 -0.14 1.98 -1.83
CA ILE A 107 -0.61 3.30 -2.28
C ILE A 107 0.28 4.34 -1.62
N GLY A 108 1.18 4.92 -2.40
CA GLY A 108 2.19 5.82 -1.89
C GLY A 108 1.77 7.27 -1.81
N GLY A 109 2.64 8.00 -1.16
CA GLY A 109 2.82 9.44 -1.27
C GLY A 109 3.84 9.75 -2.37
N GLU A 110 5.09 10.00 -1.98
CA GLU A 110 6.18 10.28 -2.93
C GLU A 110 6.92 9.00 -3.35
N HIS A 111 7.77 9.10 -4.38
CA HIS A 111 8.53 7.97 -4.93
C HIS A 111 9.41 7.23 -3.92
N LEU A 112 9.93 7.90 -2.89
CA LEU A 112 10.83 7.28 -1.93
C LEU A 112 10.21 6.10 -1.17
N VAL A 113 8.88 6.04 -1.04
CA VAL A 113 8.20 4.91 -0.38
C VAL A 113 8.42 3.58 -1.09
N THR A 114 8.71 3.60 -2.40
CA THR A 114 9.01 2.41 -3.20
C THR A 114 10.30 1.72 -2.76
N LEU A 115 11.28 2.47 -2.26
CA LEU A 115 12.59 1.91 -1.85
C LEU A 115 12.44 0.87 -0.71
N PRO A 116 11.82 1.17 0.44
CA PRO A 116 11.64 0.18 1.50
C PRO A 116 10.72 -0.97 1.09
N GLU A 117 9.72 -0.71 0.24
CA GLU A 117 8.84 -1.74 -0.31
C GLU A 117 9.65 -2.75 -1.13
N ILE A 118 10.48 -2.30 -2.08
CA ILE A 118 11.35 -3.16 -2.89
C ILE A 118 12.35 -3.91 -2.00
N LYS A 119 12.96 -3.25 -1.01
CA LYS A 119 13.89 -3.90 -0.08
C LYS A 119 13.24 -5.06 0.67
N ALA A 120 12.01 -4.88 1.15
CA ALA A 120 11.27 -5.92 1.82
C ALA A 120 10.99 -7.10 0.89
N VAL A 121 10.46 -6.84 -0.31
CA VAL A 121 10.12 -7.86 -1.31
C VAL A 121 11.34 -8.64 -1.78
N ALA A 122 12.49 -7.98 -1.95
CA ALA A 122 13.74 -8.61 -2.39
C ALA A 122 14.26 -9.69 -1.40
N LYS A 123 13.80 -9.69 -0.14
CA LYS A 123 14.14 -10.74 0.82
C LYS A 123 13.48 -12.08 0.50
N PHE A 124 12.39 -12.08 -0.28
CA PHE A 124 11.60 -13.27 -0.63
C PHE A 124 11.86 -13.78 -2.05
N TYR A 125 12.40 -12.94 -2.94
CA TYR A 125 12.64 -13.29 -4.34
C TYR A 125 14.10 -13.04 -4.72
N LYS A 126 14.79 -14.09 -5.23
CA LYS A 126 16.19 -14.00 -5.65
C LYS A 126 16.38 -13.24 -6.96
N ASP A 127 15.43 -13.39 -7.87
CA ASP A 127 15.44 -12.82 -9.22
C ASP A 127 14.28 -11.84 -9.39
N LEU A 128 14.36 -10.72 -8.64
CA LEU A 128 13.34 -9.68 -8.69
C LEU A 128 13.59 -8.76 -9.89
N ALA A 129 12.61 -8.65 -10.78
CA ALA A 129 12.59 -7.63 -11.83
C ALA A 129 11.67 -6.48 -11.43
N ILE A 130 12.07 -5.25 -11.72
CA ILE A 130 11.30 -4.04 -11.45
C ILE A 130 10.91 -3.41 -12.77
N VAL A 131 9.61 -3.14 -12.94
CA VAL A 131 9.11 -2.31 -14.04
C VAL A 131 8.68 -0.98 -13.45
N HIS A 132 9.33 0.10 -13.87
CA HIS A 132 9.10 1.44 -13.36
C HIS A 132 8.50 2.31 -14.46
N PHE A 133 7.37 2.94 -14.15
CA PHE A 133 6.74 3.98 -14.97
C PHE A 133 6.83 5.31 -14.22
N ASP A 134 7.44 6.32 -14.85
CA ASP A 134 7.65 7.63 -14.28
C ASP A 134 7.09 8.73 -15.22
#